data_79ae0d935aa0095fcf66ba968dd3b82c
#
_entry.id   79ae0d935aa0095fcf66ba968dd3b82c
#
_cell.length_a   1.000
_cell.length_b   1.000
_cell.length_c   1.000
_cell.angle_alpha   90.00
_cell.angle_beta   90.00
_cell.angle_gamma   90.00
#
_symmetry.space_group_name_H-M   'P 1'
#
loop_
_entity.id
_entity.type
_entity.pdbx_description
1 polymer ?
#
loop_
_entity_poly.entity_id
_entity_poly.type
_entity_poly.pdbx_seq_one_letter_code
_entity_poly.pdbx_strand_id
1 'polypeptide(L)'
;MDIIEGKETFLLVMDYIEGRQLECIVQEYGPQKQENVVEWGKQLCDLLLYLHSQEPPIIYRDMKPANVMLQEDGKVVLIDFGTAREFKESQTEDTVCLGTWGYAAPEQYKGQSDIRTDIYGLGVTLYYLLTGHNPVCKPYEIYPIRYWNANLSSGLEAIILKCTRKNPSKRYQSCEELQQELSHYHELDIEYRKSQKVQKIILLCFGILTVAFGFLSFVFYKEEKKFMNNVYENCLYEARCQNGAEQYQACYQAAITLNPKNSRAYKELLETFLWRDNEKKEEAQGYSVCFFSEKEENFIRKILGTTRKGKKRNEEYLKSCKREYESFAYNLGIAYFYSYNGAGNKAAAEKWLKIAGEGKPSKKLQKSEIIRAQKLCKIAAYYEPLGMYHQGGDVSISYKDYWKDLTEIVSHEKKTMQQSKDLLFSYNELLSQIITSAFRFAEAGVSKAEMKKQLKEIEEELYGMKIDKGNANAFYEEEMRRNLCENLSAAHHSIEAAFGDGGEENEGNTKSNLSISMP
;
A
#
# COMPACT_ATOMS: atom_id res chain seq x y z
N MET A 1 -30.60 -69.59 4.64
CA MET A 1 -29.89 -70.87 4.32
C MET A 1 -30.44 -71.92 5.22
N ASP A 2 -31.03 -72.99 4.66
CA ASP A 2 -31.67 -74.08 5.43
C ASP A 2 -31.00 -75.40 5.05
N ILE A 3 -30.94 -76.30 6.00
CA ILE A 3 -30.39 -77.70 5.80
C ILE A 3 -31.55 -78.65 5.99
N ILE A 4 -31.80 -79.46 4.94
CA ILE A 4 -32.79 -80.56 5.01
C ILE A 4 -31.99 -81.85 5.11
N GLU A 5 -32.12 -82.57 6.25
CA GLU A 5 -31.49 -83.85 6.50
C GLU A 5 -32.34 -84.98 5.95
N GLY A 6 -31.82 -85.74 5.00
CA GLY A 6 -32.36 -87.00 4.56
C GLY A 6 -31.61 -88.16 5.22
N LYS A 7 -32.05 -89.41 5.00
CA LYS A 7 -31.44 -90.62 5.66
C LYS A 7 -29.99 -90.87 5.29
N GLU A 8 -29.52 -90.34 4.15
CA GLU A 8 -28.11 -90.47 3.67
C GLU A 8 -27.66 -89.26 2.88
N THR A 9 -28.46 -88.16 2.88
CA THR A 9 -28.15 -86.98 2.07
C THR A 9 -28.53 -85.72 2.86
N PHE A 10 -27.70 -84.66 2.69
CA PHE A 10 -28.00 -83.36 3.19
C PHE A 10 -28.32 -82.43 1.98
N LEU A 11 -29.44 -81.74 2.02
CA LEU A 11 -29.82 -80.71 1.04
C LEU A 11 -29.60 -79.36 1.65
N LEU A 12 -28.75 -78.58 1.01
CA LEU A 12 -28.53 -77.20 1.39
C LEU A 12 -29.44 -76.32 0.55
N VAL A 13 -30.38 -75.64 1.21
CA VAL A 13 -31.27 -74.68 0.56
C VAL A 13 -30.66 -73.28 0.70
N MET A 14 -30.40 -72.63 -0.43
CA MET A 14 -29.79 -71.28 -0.50
C MET A 14 -30.69 -70.37 -1.33
N ASP A 15 -30.57 -69.06 -1.10
CA ASP A 15 -31.21 -68.05 -1.96
C ASP A 15 -30.63 -68.14 -3.37
N TYR A 16 -31.50 -68.04 -4.36
CA TYR A 16 -31.05 -67.95 -5.75
C TYR A 16 -30.53 -66.51 -6.05
N ILE A 17 -29.28 -66.39 -6.49
CA ILE A 17 -28.68 -65.14 -6.88
C ILE A 17 -28.78 -65.04 -8.40
N GLU A 18 -29.60 -64.07 -8.88
CA GLU A 18 -29.69 -63.74 -10.28
C GLU A 18 -28.44 -63.01 -10.74
N GLY A 19 -27.80 -63.44 -11.86
CA GLY A 19 -26.59 -62.83 -12.38
C GLY A 19 -25.72 -63.86 -13.09
N ARG A 20 -24.46 -63.45 -13.41
CA ARG A 20 -23.46 -64.28 -14.10
C ARG A 20 -22.14 -64.28 -13.35
N GLN A 21 -21.49 -65.41 -13.30
CA GLN A 21 -20.14 -65.48 -12.72
C GLN A 21 -19.16 -64.66 -13.54
N LEU A 22 -18.26 -63.91 -12.89
CA LEU A 22 -17.23 -63.12 -13.55
C LEU A 22 -16.30 -63.97 -14.42
N GLU A 23 -16.07 -65.24 -14.05
CA GLU A 23 -15.31 -66.18 -14.88
C GLU A 23 -15.99 -66.43 -16.22
N CYS A 24 -17.28 -66.71 -16.25
CA CYS A 24 -18.06 -66.90 -17.48
C CYS A 24 -18.04 -65.66 -18.37
N ILE A 25 -18.12 -64.47 -17.76
CA ILE A 25 -18.09 -63.20 -18.48
C ILE A 25 -16.73 -63.03 -19.20
N VAL A 26 -15.62 -63.33 -18.54
CA VAL A 26 -14.29 -63.21 -19.16
C VAL A 26 -14.07 -64.30 -20.22
N GLN A 27 -14.60 -65.51 -20.01
CA GLN A 27 -14.51 -66.59 -21.01
C GLN A 27 -15.30 -66.26 -22.27
N GLU A 28 -16.42 -65.58 -22.17
CA GLU A 28 -17.29 -65.27 -23.31
C GLU A 28 -16.88 -63.95 -24.01
N TYR A 29 -16.57 -62.91 -23.23
CA TYR A 29 -16.33 -61.55 -23.75
C TYR A 29 -14.86 -61.13 -23.70
N GLY A 30 -13.96 -61.92 -23.14
CA GLY A 30 -12.55 -61.58 -22.97
C GLY A 30 -12.28 -60.62 -21.81
N PRO A 31 -11.10 -60.00 -21.84
CA PRO A 31 -10.69 -59.02 -20.82
C PRO A 31 -11.68 -57.88 -20.67
N GLN A 32 -11.97 -57.51 -19.43
CA GLN A 32 -12.93 -56.49 -19.09
C GLN A 32 -12.30 -55.07 -19.07
N LYS A 33 -13.13 -54.04 -19.26
CA LYS A 33 -12.67 -52.64 -19.15
C LYS A 33 -12.17 -52.34 -17.76
N GLN A 34 -11.05 -51.63 -17.66
CA GLN A 34 -10.43 -51.33 -16.37
C GLN A 34 -11.36 -50.56 -15.40
N GLU A 35 -12.23 -49.70 -15.92
CA GLU A 35 -13.19 -48.94 -15.09
C GLU A 35 -14.19 -49.90 -14.40
N ASN A 36 -14.68 -50.89 -15.12
CA ASN A 36 -15.58 -51.90 -14.56
C ASN A 36 -14.86 -52.78 -13.51
N VAL A 37 -13.63 -53.23 -13.84
CA VAL A 37 -12.83 -54.08 -12.94
C VAL A 37 -12.47 -53.32 -11.66
N VAL A 38 -12.16 -52.04 -11.75
CA VAL A 38 -11.91 -51.18 -10.57
C VAL A 38 -13.17 -51.07 -9.72
N GLU A 39 -14.34 -50.82 -10.34
CA GLU A 39 -15.59 -50.71 -9.61
C GLU A 39 -15.97 -52.03 -8.90
N TRP A 40 -15.86 -53.16 -9.60
CA TRP A 40 -16.06 -54.49 -8.97
C TRP A 40 -15.02 -54.75 -7.86
N GLY A 41 -13.77 -54.33 -8.07
CA GLY A 41 -12.71 -54.45 -7.05
C GLY A 41 -13.02 -53.69 -5.78
N LYS A 42 -13.57 -52.47 -5.91
CA LYS A 42 -14.01 -51.67 -4.73
C LYS A 42 -15.15 -52.33 -3.99
N GLN A 43 -16.16 -52.81 -4.71
CA GLN A 43 -17.27 -53.56 -4.09
C GLN A 43 -16.80 -54.83 -3.40
N LEU A 44 -15.86 -55.58 -4.01
CA LEU A 44 -15.25 -56.74 -3.37
C LEU A 44 -14.43 -56.39 -2.12
N CYS A 45 -13.77 -55.22 -2.13
CA CYS A 45 -13.11 -54.71 -0.91
C CYS A 45 -14.12 -54.44 0.20
N ASP A 46 -15.28 -53.82 -0.11
CA ASP A 46 -16.35 -53.59 0.88
C ASP A 46 -16.86 -54.89 1.49
N LEU A 47 -17.10 -55.91 0.64
CA LEU A 47 -17.56 -57.23 1.10
C LEU A 47 -16.52 -57.89 2.00
N LEU A 48 -15.25 -57.90 1.60
CA LEU A 48 -14.15 -58.48 2.41
C LEU A 48 -13.94 -57.66 3.69
N LEU A 49 -14.07 -56.33 3.66
CA LEU A 49 -13.94 -55.49 4.83
C LEU A 49 -15.03 -55.85 5.87
N TYR A 50 -16.27 -56.05 5.39
CA TYR A 50 -17.36 -56.52 6.25
C TYR A 50 -17.02 -57.85 6.91
N LEU A 51 -16.49 -58.85 6.18
CA LEU A 51 -16.10 -60.16 6.74
C LEU A 51 -14.95 -59.99 7.75
N HIS A 52 -13.95 -59.20 7.42
CA HIS A 52 -12.78 -58.98 8.26
C HIS A 52 -13.09 -58.17 9.53
N SER A 53 -14.20 -57.41 9.55
CA SER A 53 -14.69 -56.66 10.72
C SER A 53 -15.48 -57.45 11.72
N GLN A 54 -15.77 -58.73 11.42
CA GLN A 54 -16.48 -59.60 12.37
C GLN A 54 -15.60 -59.96 13.57
N GLU A 55 -16.19 -60.34 14.68
CA GLU A 55 -15.47 -60.81 15.88
C GLU A 55 -15.88 -62.26 16.21
N PRO A 56 -15.02 -63.22 15.93
CA PRO A 56 -13.69 -63.10 15.33
C PRO A 56 -13.75 -62.82 13.81
N PRO A 57 -12.67 -62.22 13.22
CA PRO A 57 -12.63 -61.95 11.79
C PRO A 57 -12.83 -63.19 10.93
N ILE A 58 -13.62 -63.07 9.86
CA ILE A 58 -13.89 -64.16 8.92
C ILE A 58 -12.97 -63.99 7.70
N ILE A 59 -12.10 -64.95 7.41
CA ILE A 59 -11.26 -64.99 6.23
C ILE A 59 -11.96 -65.82 5.16
N TYR A 60 -12.15 -65.25 3.96
CA TYR A 60 -12.90 -65.89 2.87
C TYR A 60 -12.14 -67.04 2.19
N ARG A 61 -10.83 -66.84 1.91
CA ARG A 61 -9.83 -67.82 1.45
C ARG A 61 -9.98 -68.39 0.04
N ASP A 62 -11.09 -68.21 -0.66
CA ASP A 62 -11.29 -68.69 -2.04
C ASP A 62 -11.78 -67.61 -2.98
N MET A 63 -11.10 -66.44 -2.93
CA MET A 63 -11.40 -65.32 -3.80
C MET A 63 -10.92 -65.63 -5.21
N LYS A 64 -11.88 -65.85 -6.10
CA LYS A 64 -11.68 -66.16 -7.53
C LYS A 64 -12.89 -65.71 -8.35
N PRO A 65 -12.76 -65.50 -9.69
CA PRO A 65 -13.85 -65.02 -10.55
C PRO A 65 -15.07 -65.96 -10.60
N ALA A 66 -14.89 -67.26 -10.42
CA ALA A 66 -15.97 -68.24 -10.34
C ALA A 66 -16.86 -68.08 -9.11
N ASN A 67 -16.34 -67.50 -8.03
CA ASN A 67 -17.07 -67.30 -6.78
C ASN A 67 -17.65 -65.87 -6.67
N VAL A 68 -17.64 -65.09 -7.76
CA VAL A 68 -18.21 -63.74 -7.82
C VAL A 68 -19.29 -63.70 -8.89
N MET A 69 -20.53 -63.39 -8.47
CA MET A 69 -21.66 -63.14 -9.36
C MET A 69 -21.78 -61.66 -9.65
N LEU A 70 -21.93 -61.33 -10.94
CA LEU A 70 -22.29 -59.96 -11.39
C LEU A 70 -23.79 -59.95 -11.69
N GLN A 71 -24.51 -59.09 -11.00
CA GLN A 71 -25.95 -58.84 -11.19
C GLN A 71 -26.18 -57.84 -12.33
N GLU A 72 -27.41 -57.77 -12.85
CA GLU A 72 -27.77 -56.86 -13.94
C GLU A 72 -27.63 -55.38 -13.55
N ASP A 73 -27.76 -55.03 -12.28
CA ASP A 73 -27.60 -53.68 -11.73
C ASP A 73 -26.10 -53.29 -11.57
N GLY A 74 -25.16 -54.19 -11.92
CA GLY A 74 -23.72 -53.95 -11.80
C GLY A 74 -23.13 -54.27 -10.41
N LYS A 75 -23.93 -54.81 -9.50
CA LYS A 75 -23.43 -55.25 -8.20
C LYS A 75 -22.77 -56.60 -8.28
N VAL A 76 -21.72 -56.76 -7.46
CA VAL A 76 -21.05 -58.06 -7.31
C VAL A 76 -21.46 -58.69 -5.97
N VAL A 77 -21.67 -60.00 -6.00
CA VAL A 77 -22.01 -60.79 -4.84
C VAL A 77 -21.03 -61.96 -4.71
N LEU A 78 -20.44 -62.14 -3.53
CA LEU A 78 -19.66 -63.30 -3.19
C LEU A 78 -20.55 -64.51 -2.94
N ILE A 79 -20.21 -65.62 -3.56
CA ILE A 79 -20.86 -66.90 -3.39
C ILE A 79 -19.86 -67.93 -2.85
N ASP A 80 -20.38 -69.06 -2.34
CA ASP A 80 -19.58 -70.17 -1.85
C ASP A 80 -18.62 -69.84 -0.68
N PHE A 81 -19.17 -69.88 0.51
CA PHE A 81 -18.48 -69.69 1.78
C PHE A 81 -17.93 -71.00 2.36
N GLY A 82 -17.86 -72.07 1.57
CA GLY A 82 -17.41 -73.43 2.05
C GLY A 82 -15.99 -73.44 2.58
N THR A 83 -15.17 -72.49 2.19
CA THR A 83 -13.78 -72.39 2.64
C THR A 83 -13.57 -71.25 3.66
N ALA A 84 -14.62 -70.44 3.94
CA ALA A 84 -14.54 -69.34 4.88
C ALA A 84 -14.29 -69.82 6.32
N ARG A 85 -13.52 -69.08 7.09
CA ARG A 85 -13.15 -69.49 8.44
C ARG A 85 -12.97 -68.26 9.35
N GLU A 86 -13.40 -68.47 10.62
CA GLU A 86 -13.03 -67.54 11.69
C GLU A 86 -11.51 -67.57 11.95
N PHE A 87 -10.90 -66.39 12.03
CA PHE A 87 -9.51 -66.25 12.39
C PHE A 87 -9.36 -66.31 13.92
N LYS A 88 -8.54 -67.24 14.41
CA LYS A 88 -8.20 -67.37 15.83
C LYS A 88 -6.68 -67.31 16.00
N GLU A 89 -6.19 -66.28 16.68
CA GLU A 89 -4.74 -66.10 16.93
C GLU A 89 -4.07 -67.32 17.60
N SER A 90 -4.83 -68.12 18.33
CA SER A 90 -4.33 -69.30 19.02
C SER A 90 -4.16 -70.55 18.12
N GLN A 91 -4.68 -70.51 16.89
CA GLN A 91 -4.52 -71.55 15.93
C GLN A 91 -3.44 -71.20 14.90
N THR A 92 -2.28 -71.83 15.04
CA THR A 92 -1.10 -71.59 14.18
C THR A 92 -1.16 -72.27 12.83
N GLU A 93 -2.06 -73.25 12.62
CA GLU A 93 -2.17 -74.01 11.37
C GLU A 93 -3.63 -74.27 10.97
N ASP A 94 -3.92 -74.10 9.68
CA ASP A 94 -5.19 -74.50 9.09
C ASP A 94 -5.28 -76.00 9.03
N THR A 95 -6.44 -76.57 9.40
CA THR A 95 -6.65 -78.05 9.45
C THR A 95 -6.62 -78.70 8.09
N VAL A 96 -6.75 -77.94 6.99
CA VAL A 96 -6.69 -78.44 5.60
C VAL A 96 -6.08 -77.38 4.72
N CYS A 97 -5.13 -77.71 3.82
CA CYS A 97 -4.66 -76.80 2.77
C CYS A 97 -5.79 -76.54 1.76
N LEU A 98 -6.52 -75.45 1.92
CA LEU A 98 -7.63 -75.13 1.07
C LEU A 98 -7.28 -73.88 0.23
N GLY A 99 -7.75 -73.89 -1.00
CA GLY A 99 -7.64 -72.75 -1.95
C GLY A 99 -7.50 -73.24 -3.38
N THR A 100 -8.01 -72.51 -4.33
CA THR A 100 -7.93 -72.82 -5.74
C THR A 100 -6.53 -72.56 -6.27
N TRP A 101 -5.88 -73.58 -6.85
CA TRP A 101 -4.56 -73.40 -7.47
C TRP A 101 -4.49 -72.20 -8.39
N GLY A 102 -3.44 -71.43 -8.30
CA GLY A 102 -3.26 -70.16 -9.07
C GLY A 102 -3.86 -68.94 -8.42
N TYR A 103 -4.92 -69.02 -7.61
CA TYR A 103 -5.54 -67.93 -6.87
C TYR A 103 -5.18 -67.91 -5.39
N ALA A 104 -4.82 -69.10 -4.82
CA ALA A 104 -4.49 -69.20 -3.42
C ALA A 104 -3.17 -68.52 -3.08
N ALA A 105 -3.14 -67.79 -1.99
CA ALA A 105 -1.94 -67.12 -1.49
C ALA A 105 -0.89 -68.13 -1.00
N PRO A 106 0.43 -67.86 -1.13
CA PRO A 106 1.49 -68.79 -0.73
C PRO A 106 1.43 -69.26 0.72
N GLU A 107 0.93 -68.42 1.64
CA GLU A 107 0.76 -68.77 3.07
C GLU A 107 -0.38 -69.73 3.32
N GLN A 108 -1.39 -69.84 2.43
CA GLN A 108 -2.47 -70.82 2.53
C GLN A 108 -1.95 -72.24 2.45
N TYR A 109 -0.92 -72.49 1.60
CA TYR A 109 -0.28 -73.81 1.50
C TYR A 109 0.50 -74.17 2.75
N LYS A 110 0.74 -73.15 3.64
CA LYS A 110 1.42 -73.42 4.92
C LYS A 110 0.43 -73.44 6.10
N GLY A 111 -0.89 -73.29 5.82
CA GLY A 111 -1.90 -73.24 6.85
C GLY A 111 -1.89 -71.95 7.66
N GLN A 112 -1.41 -70.81 7.12
CA GLN A 112 -1.21 -69.53 7.81
C GLN A 112 -2.04 -68.42 7.16
N SER A 113 -3.34 -68.64 7.04
CA SER A 113 -4.23 -67.64 6.42
C SER A 113 -4.56 -66.48 7.37
N ASP A 114 -4.51 -65.26 6.87
CA ASP A 114 -5.00 -64.05 7.55
C ASP A 114 -5.77 -63.15 6.56
N ILE A 115 -6.23 -61.98 6.99
CA ILE A 115 -7.00 -61.03 6.17
C ILE A 115 -6.28 -60.65 4.86
N ARG A 116 -4.94 -60.67 4.83
CA ARG A 116 -4.12 -60.37 3.65
C ARG A 116 -4.09 -61.51 2.63
N THR A 117 -4.56 -62.69 3.01
CA THR A 117 -4.78 -63.79 2.11
C THR A 117 -5.87 -63.49 1.10
N ASP A 118 -6.97 -62.90 1.55
CA ASP A 118 -8.06 -62.47 0.67
C ASP A 118 -7.65 -61.33 -0.27
N ILE A 119 -6.78 -60.41 0.20
CA ILE A 119 -6.19 -59.36 -0.64
C ILE A 119 -5.35 -59.93 -1.79
N TYR A 120 -4.59 -61.02 -1.54
CA TYR A 120 -3.87 -61.68 -2.60
C TYR A 120 -4.82 -62.28 -3.64
N GLY A 121 -5.83 -63.09 -3.20
CA GLY A 121 -6.82 -63.68 -4.09
C GLY A 121 -7.60 -62.60 -4.90
N LEU A 122 -7.95 -61.48 -4.27
CA LEU A 122 -8.58 -60.36 -4.96
C LEU A 122 -7.63 -59.78 -6.02
N GLY A 123 -6.35 -59.55 -5.70
CA GLY A 123 -5.35 -59.09 -6.69
C GLY A 123 -5.23 -59.99 -7.89
N VAL A 124 -5.22 -61.34 -7.68
CA VAL A 124 -5.20 -62.34 -8.77
C VAL A 124 -6.51 -62.33 -9.57
N THR A 125 -7.64 -62.15 -8.89
CA THR A 125 -8.96 -62.00 -9.53
C THR A 125 -8.99 -60.80 -10.46
N LEU A 126 -8.58 -59.60 -9.97
CA LEU A 126 -8.50 -58.39 -10.78
C LEU A 126 -7.55 -58.54 -11.97
N TYR A 127 -6.39 -59.21 -11.77
CA TYR A 127 -5.46 -59.54 -12.84
C TYR A 127 -6.13 -60.32 -13.96
N TYR A 128 -6.84 -61.42 -13.64
CA TYR A 128 -7.55 -62.22 -14.63
C TYR A 128 -8.63 -61.43 -15.36
N LEU A 129 -9.43 -60.65 -14.66
CA LEU A 129 -10.48 -59.82 -15.25
C LEU A 129 -9.94 -58.80 -16.26
N LEU A 130 -8.74 -58.24 -16.00
CA LEU A 130 -8.11 -57.23 -16.87
C LEU A 130 -7.37 -57.85 -18.06
N THR A 131 -6.77 -59.01 -17.87
CA THR A 131 -5.86 -59.61 -18.87
C THR A 131 -6.50 -60.74 -19.66
N GLY A 132 -7.56 -61.36 -19.11
CA GLY A 132 -8.08 -62.65 -19.61
C GLY A 132 -7.14 -63.82 -19.40
N HIS A 133 -5.97 -63.58 -18.81
CA HIS A 133 -4.97 -64.64 -18.63
C HIS A 133 -5.19 -65.38 -17.32
N ASN A 134 -5.58 -66.64 -17.44
CA ASN A 134 -5.85 -67.48 -16.26
C ASN A 134 -4.54 -67.86 -15.56
N PRO A 135 -4.34 -67.53 -14.27
CA PRO A 135 -3.12 -67.88 -13.52
C PRO A 135 -2.87 -69.39 -13.33
N VAL A 136 -3.88 -70.19 -13.61
CA VAL A 136 -3.77 -71.65 -13.61
C VAL A 136 -3.07 -72.21 -14.87
N CYS A 137 -2.98 -71.38 -15.92
CA CYS A 137 -2.34 -71.71 -17.18
C CYS A 137 -0.88 -71.21 -17.21
N LYS A 138 -0.04 -71.83 -18.06
CA LYS A 138 1.34 -71.35 -18.27
C LYS A 138 1.28 -69.90 -18.76
N PRO A 139 2.13 -69.03 -18.27
CA PRO A 139 3.37 -69.24 -17.55
C PRO A 139 3.28 -69.45 -16.01
N TYR A 140 2.11 -69.60 -15.40
CA TYR A 140 1.85 -69.72 -13.94
C TYR A 140 2.34 -68.57 -13.06
N GLU A 141 2.75 -67.52 -13.68
CA GLU A 141 3.27 -66.28 -13.00
C GLU A 141 2.40 -65.08 -13.33
N ILE A 142 2.30 -64.21 -12.40
CA ILE A 142 1.60 -62.92 -12.58
C ILE A 142 2.58 -61.92 -13.16
N TYR A 143 2.47 -61.67 -14.45
CA TYR A 143 3.22 -60.66 -15.16
C TYR A 143 2.56 -59.29 -14.92
N PRO A 144 3.31 -58.16 -15.13
CA PRO A 144 2.68 -56.85 -15.17
C PRO A 144 1.50 -56.83 -16.16
N ILE A 145 0.35 -56.25 -15.78
CA ILE A 145 -0.85 -56.27 -16.64
C ILE A 145 -0.59 -55.58 -17.99
N ARG A 146 0.30 -54.58 -18.01
CA ARG A 146 0.71 -53.86 -19.22
C ARG A 146 1.58 -54.69 -20.17
N TYR A 147 2.10 -55.83 -19.73
CA TYR A 147 2.72 -56.80 -20.62
C TYR A 147 1.69 -57.39 -21.61
N TRP A 148 0.46 -57.60 -21.16
CA TRP A 148 -0.62 -58.12 -21.97
C TRP A 148 -1.35 -57.00 -22.76
N ASN A 149 -1.55 -55.84 -22.16
CA ASN A 149 -2.15 -54.69 -22.78
C ASN A 149 -1.50 -53.40 -22.28
N ALA A 150 -0.67 -52.78 -23.11
CA ALA A 150 0.07 -51.56 -22.79
C ALA A 150 -0.83 -50.32 -22.49
N ASN A 151 -2.11 -50.37 -22.87
CA ASN A 151 -3.07 -49.27 -22.64
C ASN A 151 -3.65 -49.28 -21.20
N LEU A 152 -3.43 -50.36 -20.43
CA LEU A 152 -3.86 -50.41 -19.04
C LEU A 152 -3.08 -49.42 -18.18
N SER A 153 -3.73 -48.93 -17.13
CA SER A 153 -3.13 -47.99 -16.19
C SER A 153 -1.89 -48.55 -15.49
N SER A 154 -0.80 -47.80 -15.47
CA SER A 154 0.39 -48.12 -14.69
C SER A 154 0.13 -48.06 -13.17
N GLY A 155 -0.82 -47.26 -12.73
CA GLY A 155 -1.27 -47.20 -11.34
C GLY A 155 -1.98 -48.48 -10.93
N LEU A 156 -2.89 -48.98 -11.79
CA LEU A 156 -3.59 -50.23 -11.56
C LEU A 156 -2.64 -51.43 -11.58
N GLU A 157 -1.65 -51.42 -12.49
CA GLU A 157 -0.57 -52.42 -12.50
C GLU A 157 0.17 -52.45 -11.15
N ALA A 158 0.55 -51.30 -10.62
CA ALA A 158 1.25 -51.20 -9.35
C ALA A 158 0.41 -51.77 -8.18
N ILE A 159 -0.90 -51.48 -8.19
CA ILE A 159 -1.84 -51.98 -7.18
C ILE A 159 -1.90 -53.51 -7.23
N ILE A 160 -2.13 -54.12 -8.41
CA ILE A 160 -2.22 -55.57 -8.57
C ILE A 160 -0.91 -56.26 -8.18
N LEU A 161 0.22 -55.71 -8.62
CA LEU A 161 1.53 -56.23 -8.24
C LEU A 161 1.81 -56.13 -6.73
N LYS A 162 1.26 -55.13 -6.04
CA LYS A 162 1.35 -55.00 -4.58
C LYS A 162 0.46 -56.02 -3.88
N CYS A 163 -0.78 -56.23 -4.33
CA CYS A 163 -1.67 -57.27 -3.80
C CYS A 163 -1.05 -58.66 -3.90
N THR A 164 -0.42 -58.99 -5.02
CA THR A 164 0.09 -60.32 -5.34
C THR A 164 1.53 -60.59 -4.86
N ARG A 165 2.08 -59.75 -3.96
CA ARG A 165 3.37 -60.01 -3.32
C ARG A 165 3.36 -61.34 -2.54
N LYS A 166 4.43 -62.12 -2.67
CA LYS A 166 4.55 -63.41 -1.96
C LYS A 166 4.53 -63.26 -0.44
N ASN A 167 5.16 -62.21 0.07
CA ASN A 167 5.18 -61.91 1.50
C ASN A 167 3.94 -61.05 1.88
N PRO A 168 3.06 -61.51 2.80
CA PRO A 168 1.87 -60.76 3.23
C PRO A 168 2.17 -59.38 3.79
N SER A 169 3.30 -59.20 4.50
CA SER A 169 3.67 -57.86 5.06
C SER A 169 4.00 -56.82 3.99
N LYS A 170 4.20 -57.21 2.74
CA LYS A 170 4.47 -56.31 1.60
C LYS A 170 3.23 -56.02 0.76
N ARG A 171 2.08 -56.60 1.13
CA ARG A 171 0.77 -56.32 0.53
C ARG A 171 0.12 -55.12 1.20
N TYR A 172 -1.09 -54.79 0.76
CA TYR A 172 -2.00 -53.93 1.55
C TYR A 172 -2.32 -54.63 2.85
N GLN A 173 -2.42 -53.88 3.94
CA GLN A 173 -2.65 -54.46 5.27
C GLN A 173 -4.14 -54.54 5.62
N SER A 174 -5.02 -53.88 4.86
CA SER A 174 -6.46 -53.99 4.97
C SER A 174 -7.14 -53.82 3.60
N CYS A 175 -8.38 -54.27 3.46
CA CYS A 175 -9.20 -54.01 2.28
C CYS A 175 -9.56 -52.54 2.13
N GLU A 176 -9.60 -51.77 3.23
CA GLU A 176 -9.81 -50.34 3.21
C GLU A 176 -8.64 -49.61 2.51
N GLU A 177 -7.39 -49.97 2.85
CA GLU A 177 -6.18 -49.42 2.19
C GLU A 177 -6.21 -49.69 0.68
N LEU A 178 -6.57 -50.94 0.30
CA LEU A 178 -6.68 -51.33 -1.11
C LEU A 178 -7.79 -50.54 -1.84
N GLN A 179 -8.96 -50.36 -1.22
CA GLN A 179 -10.09 -49.66 -1.81
C GLN A 179 -9.77 -48.17 -2.05
N GLN A 180 -9.08 -47.53 -1.11
CA GLN A 180 -8.61 -46.14 -1.26
C GLN A 180 -7.65 -46.03 -2.45
N GLU A 181 -6.68 -46.95 -2.59
CA GLU A 181 -5.74 -46.94 -3.72
C GLU A 181 -6.45 -47.20 -5.05
N LEU A 182 -7.41 -48.15 -5.09
CA LEU A 182 -8.24 -48.41 -6.28
C LEU A 182 -9.08 -47.17 -6.66
N SER A 183 -9.55 -46.39 -5.71
CA SER A 183 -10.30 -45.17 -5.97
C SER A 183 -9.45 -44.06 -6.60
N HIS A 184 -8.14 -44.09 -6.35
CA HIS A 184 -7.19 -43.07 -6.81
C HIS A 184 -6.12 -43.62 -7.75
N TYR A 185 -6.36 -44.76 -8.41
CA TYR A 185 -5.36 -45.44 -9.22
C TYR A 185 -4.77 -44.56 -10.34
N HIS A 186 -5.55 -43.61 -10.88
CA HIS A 186 -5.06 -42.66 -11.89
C HIS A 186 -3.96 -41.75 -11.38
N GLU A 187 -3.97 -41.41 -10.07
CA GLU A 187 -2.92 -40.59 -9.48
C GLU A 187 -1.56 -41.30 -9.41
N LEU A 188 -1.59 -42.62 -9.49
CA LEU A 188 -0.40 -43.46 -9.55
C LEU A 188 0.16 -43.58 -10.98
N ASP A 189 -0.60 -43.17 -12.00
CA ASP A 189 -0.18 -43.27 -13.39
C ASP A 189 1.07 -42.42 -13.68
N ILE A 190 2.03 -43.04 -14.35
CA ILE A 190 3.31 -42.40 -14.70
C ILE A 190 3.07 -41.19 -15.58
N GLU A 191 2.13 -41.25 -16.52
CA GLU A 191 1.78 -40.12 -17.41
C GLU A 191 1.09 -39.00 -16.67
N TYR A 192 0.16 -39.30 -15.77
CA TYR A 192 -0.49 -38.34 -14.90
C TYR A 192 0.53 -37.58 -14.03
N ARG A 193 1.43 -38.33 -13.38
CA ARG A 193 2.50 -37.74 -12.54
C ARG A 193 3.47 -36.89 -13.35
N LYS A 194 3.80 -37.25 -14.59
CA LYS A 194 4.61 -36.42 -15.50
C LYS A 194 3.88 -35.16 -15.86
N SER A 195 2.61 -35.24 -16.24
CA SER A 195 1.76 -34.07 -16.57
C SER A 195 1.66 -33.09 -15.38
N GLN A 196 1.40 -33.62 -14.19
CA GLN A 196 1.34 -32.79 -12.96
C GLN A 196 2.67 -32.07 -12.66
N LYS A 197 3.80 -32.74 -12.86
CA LYS A 197 5.13 -32.12 -12.70
C LYS A 197 5.34 -30.99 -13.70
N VAL A 198 4.99 -31.21 -14.97
CA VAL A 198 5.10 -30.17 -16.02
C VAL A 198 4.20 -28.99 -15.70
N GLN A 199 2.96 -29.21 -15.29
CA GLN A 199 2.03 -28.13 -14.89
C GLN A 199 2.60 -27.31 -13.71
N LYS A 200 3.16 -27.95 -12.69
CA LYS A 200 3.81 -27.27 -11.55
C LYS A 200 5.01 -26.43 -12.00
N ILE A 201 5.84 -26.93 -12.93
CA ILE A 201 6.98 -26.18 -13.47
C ILE A 201 6.48 -24.96 -14.26
N ILE A 202 5.47 -25.11 -15.11
CA ILE A 202 4.87 -23.99 -15.87
C ILE A 202 4.35 -22.93 -14.90
N LEU A 203 3.60 -23.31 -13.88
CA LEU A 203 3.08 -22.39 -12.87
C LEU A 203 4.21 -21.65 -12.15
N LEU A 204 5.29 -22.34 -11.79
CA LEU A 204 6.48 -21.75 -11.17
C LEU A 204 7.15 -20.73 -12.11
N CYS A 205 7.30 -21.07 -13.40
CA CYS A 205 7.86 -20.17 -14.40
C CYS A 205 7.02 -18.89 -14.57
N PHE A 206 5.69 -19.01 -14.62
CA PHE A 206 4.80 -17.85 -14.63
C PHE A 206 4.94 -16.98 -13.37
N GLY A 207 5.04 -17.62 -12.19
CA GLY A 207 5.28 -16.92 -10.93
C GLY A 207 6.58 -16.11 -10.96
N ILE A 208 7.67 -16.70 -11.41
CA ILE A 208 8.97 -16.03 -11.54
C ILE A 208 8.89 -14.87 -12.54
N LEU A 209 8.22 -15.08 -13.68
CA LEU A 209 8.07 -14.07 -14.72
C LEU A 209 7.28 -12.85 -14.21
N THR A 210 6.19 -13.07 -13.47
CA THR A 210 5.38 -11.98 -12.89
C THR A 210 6.18 -11.16 -11.88
N VAL A 211 6.97 -11.80 -11.03
CA VAL A 211 7.86 -11.12 -10.08
C VAL A 211 8.93 -10.32 -10.81
N ALA A 212 9.54 -10.88 -11.86
CA ALA A 212 10.54 -10.20 -12.68
C ALA A 212 9.97 -8.96 -13.37
N PHE A 213 8.77 -9.05 -13.96
CA PHE A 213 8.09 -7.88 -14.56
C PHE A 213 7.71 -6.84 -13.51
N GLY A 214 7.24 -7.25 -12.34
CA GLY A 214 6.96 -6.33 -11.22
C GLY A 214 8.22 -5.59 -10.77
N PHE A 215 9.34 -6.29 -10.63
CA PHE A 215 10.61 -5.69 -10.28
C PHE A 215 11.11 -4.71 -11.35
N LEU A 216 11.06 -5.10 -12.62
CA LEU A 216 11.45 -4.26 -13.75
C LEU A 216 10.60 -2.98 -13.81
N SER A 217 9.27 -3.10 -13.66
CA SER A 217 8.36 -1.96 -13.58
C SER A 217 8.70 -1.02 -12.42
N PHE A 218 9.05 -1.57 -11.26
CA PHE A 218 9.48 -0.78 -10.10
C PHE A 218 10.79 -0.02 -10.37
N VAL A 219 11.76 -0.65 -11.03
CA VAL A 219 13.03 -0.01 -11.41
C VAL A 219 12.77 1.14 -12.39
N PHE A 220 11.99 0.91 -13.44
CA PHE A 220 11.61 1.96 -14.40
C PHE A 220 10.87 3.12 -13.73
N TYR A 221 9.94 2.83 -12.83
CA TYR A 221 9.24 3.88 -12.07
C TYR A 221 10.21 4.73 -11.22
N LYS A 222 11.21 4.09 -10.59
CA LYS A 222 12.25 4.81 -9.83
C LYS A 222 13.10 5.72 -10.72
N GLU A 223 13.53 5.21 -11.87
CA GLU A 223 14.35 5.97 -12.82
C GLU A 223 13.55 7.14 -13.43
N GLU A 224 12.30 6.93 -13.82
CA GLU A 224 11.42 8.00 -14.29
C GLU A 224 11.26 9.10 -13.24
N LYS A 225 11.01 8.73 -11.99
CA LYS A 225 10.90 9.69 -10.89
C LYS A 225 12.19 10.48 -10.66
N LYS A 226 13.34 9.81 -10.73
CA LYS A 226 14.66 10.44 -10.61
C LYS A 226 14.94 11.40 -11.76
N PHE A 227 14.63 10.97 -12.99
CA PHE A 227 14.75 11.80 -14.18
C PHE A 227 13.88 13.06 -14.08
N MET A 228 12.60 12.91 -13.75
CA MET A 228 11.67 14.05 -13.58
C MET A 228 12.14 15.01 -12.49
N ASN A 229 12.71 14.50 -11.39
CA ASN A 229 13.27 15.34 -10.34
C ASN A 229 14.52 16.10 -10.82
N ASN A 230 15.39 15.48 -11.59
CA ASN A 230 16.56 16.14 -12.17
C ASN A 230 16.14 17.26 -13.14
N VAL A 231 15.13 17.01 -13.99
CA VAL A 231 14.59 18.05 -14.89
C VAL A 231 14.00 19.22 -14.09
N TYR A 232 13.27 18.93 -13.00
CA TYR A 232 12.75 19.96 -12.09
C TYR A 232 13.86 20.81 -11.46
N GLU A 233 14.93 20.18 -10.93
CA GLU A 233 16.07 20.89 -10.33
C GLU A 233 16.83 21.71 -11.39
N ASN A 234 16.96 21.20 -12.61
CA ASN A 234 17.57 21.96 -13.71
C ASN A 234 16.75 23.21 -14.07
N CYS A 235 15.42 23.10 -14.14
CA CYS A 235 14.55 24.28 -14.37
C CYS A 235 14.74 25.33 -13.26
N LEU A 236 14.86 24.93 -12.00
CA LEU A 236 15.12 25.85 -10.89
C LEU A 236 16.51 26.46 -10.96
N TYR A 237 17.51 25.67 -11.35
CA TYR A 237 18.87 26.19 -11.53
C TYR A 237 18.94 27.22 -12.66
N GLU A 238 18.36 26.89 -13.82
CA GLU A 238 18.26 27.83 -14.95
C GLU A 238 17.54 29.13 -14.55
N ALA A 239 16.40 29.02 -13.84
CA ALA A 239 15.67 30.18 -13.36
C ALA A 239 16.52 31.13 -12.50
N ARG A 240 17.40 30.56 -11.66
CA ARG A 240 18.32 31.34 -10.81
C ARG A 240 19.43 32.04 -11.61
N CYS A 241 19.80 31.47 -12.76
CA CYS A 241 20.87 32.00 -13.61
C CYS A 241 20.38 33.08 -14.61
N GLN A 242 19.06 33.16 -14.86
CA GLN A 242 18.50 34.12 -15.80
C GLN A 242 18.28 35.48 -15.17
N ASN A 243 18.65 36.55 -15.88
CA ASN A 243 18.48 37.93 -15.42
C ASN A 243 17.21 38.60 -15.99
N GLY A 244 16.69 38.12 -17.12
CA GLY A 244 15.50 38.64 -17.76
C GLY A 244 14.21 38.12 -17.15
N ALA A 245 13.21 38.98 -16.91
CA ALA A 245 11.96 38.65 -16.26
C ALA A 245 11.20 37.52 -16.98
N GLU A 246 11.02 37.63 -18.29
CA GLU A 246 10.34 36.62 -19.08
C GLU A 246 11.04 35.23 -19.03
N GLN A 247 12.37 35.22 -19.00
CA GLN A 247 13.16 34.01 -19.03
C GLN A 247 13.06 33.23 -17.71
N TYR A 248 13.30 33.87 -16.56
CA TYR A 248 13.18 33.17 -15.28
C TYR A 248 11.72 32.77 -14.97
N GLN A 249 10.74 33.61 -15.36
CA GLN A 249 9.33 33.26 -15.22
C GLN A 249 8.95 32.02 -16.02
N ALA A 250 9.45 31.88 -17.26
CA ALA A 250 9.24 30.68 -18.07
C ALA A 250 9.85 29.43 -17.41
N CYS A 251 11.07 29.52 -16.86
CA CYS A 251 11.73 28.44 -16.15
C CYS A 251 10.96 28.00 -14.89
N TYR A 252 10.51 28.95 -14.06
CA TYR A 252 9.68 28.64 -12.89
C TYR A 252 8.33 28.06 -13.28
N GLN A 253 7.69 28.58 -14.33
CA GLN A 253 6.45 28.01 -14.85
C GLN A 253 6.63 26.57 -15.32
N ALA A 254 7.75 26.25 -16.00
CA ALA A 254 8.09 24.89 -16.38
C ALA A 254 8.28 24.00 -15.16
N ALA A 255 9.04 24.42 -14.15
CA ALA A 255 9.23 23.67 -12.91
C ALA A 255 7.89 23.41 -12.19
N ILE A 256 7.03 24.41 -12.06
CA ILE A 256 5.71 24.27 -11.46
C ILE A 256 4.82 23.31 -12.25
N THR A 257 4.90 23.36 -13.59
CA THR A 257 4.15 22.42 -14.45
C THR A 257 4.63 20.99 -14.27
N LEU A 258 5.94 20.76 -14.06
CA LEU A 258 6.49 19.43 -13.79
C LEU A 258 6.03 18.89 -12.43
N ASN A 259 6.04 19.70 -11.40
CA ASN A 259 5.65 19.30 -10.04
C ASN A 259 4.81 20.37 -9.33
N PRO A 260 3.52 20.52 -9.67
CA PRO A 260 2.65 21.55 -9.10
C PRO A 260 2.33 21.34 -7.61
N LYS A 261 2.66 20.19 -7.06
CA LYS A 261 2.45 19.87 -5.64
C LYS A 261 3.56 20.41 -4.73
N ASN A 262 4.70 20.77 -5.27
CA ASN A 262 5.87 21.20 -4.51
C ASN A 262 5.86 22.74 -4.41
N SER A 263 5.82 23.28 -3.20
CA SER A 263 5.81 24.73 -2.94
C SER A 263 7.13 25.42 -3.28
N ARG A 264 8.23 24.69 -3.44
CA ARG A 264 9.59 25.26 -3.59
C ARG A 264 9.71 26.16 -4.81
N ALA A 265 9.21 25.73 -5.98
CA ALA A 265 9.26 26.55 -7.20
C ALA A 265 8.45 27.85 -7.05
N TYR A 266 7.30 27.79 -6.40
CA TYR A 266 6.48 28.97 -6.11
C TYR A 266 7.18 29.92 -5.12
N LYS A 267 7.82 29.36 -4.09
CA LYS A 267 8.57 30.13 -3.09
C LYS A 267 9.75 30.87 -3.74
N GLU A 268 10.58 30.16 -4.52
CA GLU A 268 11.73 30.73 -5.20
C GLU A 268 11.30 31.80 -6.22
N LEU A 269 10.17 31.59 -6.92
CA LEU A 269 9.59 32.61 -7.81
C LEU A 269 9.19 33.87 -7.04
N LEU A 270 8.50 33.73 -5.90
CA LEU A 270 8.14 34.86 -5.04
C LEU A 270 9.37 35.60 -4.50
N GLU A 271 10.41 34.85 -4.07
CA GLU A 271 11.67 35.44 -3.63
C GLU A 271 12.37 36.20 -4.77
N THR A 272 12.32 35.68 -6.01
CA THR A 272 12.85 36.37 -7.18
C THR A 272 12.11 37.65 -7.47
N PHE A 273 10.80 37.64 -7.36
CA PHE A 273 9.99 38.88 -7.50
C PHE A 273 10.33 39.91 -6.44
N LEU A 274 10.49 39.52 -5.20
CA LEU A 274 10.77 40.43 -4.08
C LEU A 274 12.16 41.08 -4.17
N TRP A 275 13.17 40.33 -4.64
CA TRP A 275 14.56 40.75 -4.46
C TRP A 275 15.34 41.05 -5.75
N ARG A 276 14.97 40.51 -6.91
CA ARG A 276 15.80 40.53 -8.12
C ARG A 276 15.30 41.43 -9.25
N ASP A 277 14.07 41.87 -9.22
CA ASP A 277 13.53 42.64 -10.34
C ASP A 277 14.01 44.12 -10.32
N ASN A 278 15.15 44.32 -10.97
CA ASN A 278 15.83 45.61 -11.00
C ASN A 278 15.09 46.70 -11.84
N GLU A 279 14.21 46.31 -12.78
CA GLU A 279 13.45 47.25 -13.61
C GLU A 279 12.48 48.11 -12.79
N LYS A 280 12.16 47.71 -11.58
CA LYS A 280 11.23 48.40 -10.67
C LYS A 280 11.87 49.45 -9.79
N LYS A 281 13.21 49.48 -9.69
CA LYS A 281 13.90 50.49 -8.88
C LYS A 281 13.65 51.92 -9.38
N GLU A 282 13.40 52.10 -10.68
CA GLU A 282 13.10 53.40 -11.27
C GLU A 282 11.66 53.83 -11.04
N GLU A 283 10.70 52.90 -10.90
CA GLU A 283 9.28 53.21 -10.64
C GLU A 283 8.97 53.43 -9.14
N ALA A 284 9.72 52.80 -8.24
CA ALA A 284 9.51 52.88 -6.80
C ALA A 284 10.24 54.07 -6.16
N GLN A 285 10.02 55.29 -6.62
CA GLN A 285 10.55 56.52 -6.04
C GLN A 285 11.04 56.40 -4.57
N GLY A 286 12.17 55.72 -4.38
CA GLY A 286 13.02 55.83 -3.20
C GLY A 286 12.62 55.07 -1.91
N TYR A 287 11.53 54.28 -1.85
CA TYR A 287 11.00 53.84 -0.54
C TYR A 287 10.99 52.34 -0.23
N SER A 288 11.22 51.44 -1.18
CA SER A 288 11.22 50.02 -0.86
C SER A 288 12.21 49.21 -1.68
N VAL A 289 13.09 48.49 -1.00
CA VAL A 289 14.04 47.55 -1.61
C VAL A 289 13.32 46.25 -2.05
N CYS A 290 12.16 45.97 -1.48
CA CYS A 290 11.35 44.81 -1.77
C CYS A 290 10.02 45.20 -2.34
N PHE A 291 9.72 44.74 -3.55
CA PHE A 291 8.54 45.16 -4.28
C PHE A 291 7.81 43.97 -4.90
N PHE A 292 6.51 43.82 -4.69
CA PHE A 292 5.64 42.82 -5.28
C PHE A 292 4.52 43.55 -6.03
N SER A 293 4.60 43.57 -7.34
CA SER A 293 3.69 44.36 -8.18
C SER A 293 2.42 43.60 -8.56
N GLU A 294 1.44 44.37 -9.04
CA GLU A 294 0.21 43.83 -9.63
C GLU A 294 0.49 42.90 -10.85
N LYS A 295 1.53 43.18 -11.66
CA LYS A 295 1.94 42.32 -12.78
C LYS A 295 2.37 40.93 -12.29
N GLU A 296 3.13 40.86 -11.20
CA GLU A 296 3.60 39.64 -10.60
C GLU A 296 2.49 38.88 -9.88
N GLU A 297 1.58 39.60 -9.23
CA GLU A 297 0.37 39.00 -8.69
C GLU A 297 -0.44 38.31 -9.78
N ASN A 298 -0.68 39.03 -10.90
CA ASN A 298 -1.40 38.47 -12.05
C ASN A 298 -0.67 37.24 -12.64
N PHE A 299 0.65 37.25 -12.65
CA PHE A 299 1.44 36.09 -13.08
C PHE A 299 1.24 34.89 -12.13
N ILE A 300 1.30 35.08 -10.82
CA ILE A 300 1.02 34.06 -9.81
C ILE A 300 -0.40 33.49 -9.97
N ARG A 301 -1.40 34.40 -10.12
CA ARG A 301 -2.80 34.00 -10.35
C ARG A 301 -2.94 33.14 -11.62
N LYS A 302 -2.26 33.53 -12.72
CA LYS A 302 -2.24 32.77 -13.98
C LYS A 302 -1.65 31.38 -13.79
N ILE A 303 -0.49 31.27 -13.10
CA ILE A 303 0.15 29.98 -12.84
C ILE A 303 -0.76 29.07 -11.99
N LEU A 304 -1.34 29.60 -10.92
CA LEU A 304 -2.26 28.85 -10.05
C LEU A 304 -3.49 28.35 -10.81
N GLY A 305 -4.00 29.17 -11.74
CA GLY A 305 -5.14 28.85 -12.61
C GLY A 305 -4.83 27.90 -13.77
N THR A 306 -3.55 27.69 -14.10
CA THR A 306 -3.16 26.85 -15.24
C THR A 306 -3.58 25.39 -15.03
N THR A 307 -4.25 24.81 -16.04
CA THR A 307 -4.70 23.42 -16.03
C THR A 307 -3.74 22.51 -16.80
N ARG A 308 -3.43 21.35 -16.27
CA ARG A 308 -2.62 20.33 -16.94
C ARG A 308 -3.53 19.34 -17.70
N LYS A 309 -3.46 19.35 -19.05
CA LYS A 309 -4.19 18.39 -19.91
C LYS A 309 -5.68 18.25 -19.55
N GLY A 310 -6.37 19.37 -19.29
CA GLY A 310 -7.82 19.37 -18.99
C GLY A 310 -8.23 18.77 -17.64
N LYS A 311 -7.26 18.54 -16.73
CA LYS A 311 -7.53 17.99 -15.39
C LYS A 311 -7.65 19.10 -14.34
N LYS A 312 -6.93 19.01 -13.24
CA LYS A 312 -6.97 19.97 -12.12
C LYS A 312 -6.09 21.18 -12.39
N ARG A 313 -6.44 22.33 -11.79
CA ARG A 313 -5.58 23.52 -11.76
C ARG A 313 -4.36 23.30 -10.86
N ASN A 314 -3.26 24.01 -11.10
CA ASN A 314 -2.05 23.92 -10.28
C ASN A 314 -2.34 24.19 -8.80
N GLU A 315 -3.22 25.14 -8.50
CA GLU A 315 -3.67 25.41 -7.13
C GLU A 315 -4.34 24.21 -6.46
N GLU A 316 -5.17 23.47 -7.18
CA GLU A 316 -5.83 22.26 -6.66
C GLU A 316 -4.83 21.13 -6.37
N TYR A 317 -3.80 21.02 -7.22
CA TYR A 317 -2.71 20.08 -6.94
C TYR A 317 -1.92 20.47 -5.71
N LEU A 318 -1.60 21.75 -5.54
CA LEU A 318 -0.89 22.27 -4.38
C LEU A 318 -1.72 22.08 -3.10
N LYS A 319 -3.02 22.39 -3.14
CA LYS A 319 -3.98 22.16 -2.04
C LYS A 319 -4.08 20.69 -1.64
N SER A 320 -3.91 19.75 -2.58
CA SER A 320 -3.91 18.31 -2.26
C SER A 320 -2.73 17.90 -1.36
N CYS A 321 -1.69 18.74 -1.29
CA CYS A 321 -0.54 18.59 -0.39
C CYS A 321 -0.59 19.68 0.69
N LYS A 322 -1.44 19.50 1.70
CA LYS A 322 -1.74 20.52 2.72
C LYS A 322 -0.50 21.27 3.24
N ARG A 323 0.58 20.56 3.60
CA ARG A 323 1.83 21.17 4.11
C ARG A 323 2.55 22.06 3.09
N GLU A 324 2.51 21.69 1.81
CA GLU A 324 3.08 22.48 0.73
C GLU A 324 2.24 23.73 0.48
N TYR A 325 0.91 23.62 0.55
CA TYR A 325 -0.02 24.74 0.40
C TYR A 325 0.11 25.74 1.56
N GLU A 326 0.23 25.28 2.79
CA GLU A 326 0.47 26.10 3.98
C GLU A 326 1.79 26.89 3.85
N SER A 327 2.87 26.25 3.38
CA SER A 327 4.16 26.90 3.15
C SER A 327 4.07 27.95 2.03
N PHE A 328 3.40 27.65 0.94
CA PHE A 328 3.15 28.63 -0.13
C PHE A 328 2.32 29.82 0.38
N ALA A 329 1.26 29.54 1.13
CA ALA A 329 0.39 30.57 1.70
C ALA A 329 1.16 31.51 2.64
N TYR A 330 2.08 30.97 3.46
CA TYR A 330 2.95 31.78 4.30
C TYR A 330 3.78 32.78 3.47
N ASN A 331 4.50 32.30 2.47
CA ASN A 331 5.38 33.16 1.66
C ASN A 331 4.60 34.20 0.85
N LEU A 332 3.44 33.83 0.30
CA LEU A 332 2.59 34.75 -0.42
C LEU A 332 1.95 35.77 0.53
N GLY A 333 1.54 35.34 1.73
CA GLY A 333 1.04 36.23 2.77
C GLY A 333 2.06 37.28 3.22
N ILE A 334 3.32 36.87 3.40
CA ILE A 334 4.45 37.77 3.70
C ILE A 334 4.67 38.79 2.56
N ALA A 335 4.64 38.34 1.30
CA ALA A 335 4.79 39.22 0.14
C ALA A 335 3.69 40.28 0.06
N TYR A 336 2.44 39.89 0.28
CA TYR A 336 1.33 40.86 0.35
C TYR A 336 1.45 41.79 1.55
N PHE A 337 1.83 41.27 2.73
CA PHE A 337 1.83 42.04 3.95
C PHE A 337 2.84 43.20 3.91
N TYR A 338 4.06 42.93 3.43
CA TYR A 338 5.17 43.87 3.50
C TYR A 338 5.48 44.58 2.18
N SER A 339 5.26 43.94 1.04
CA SER A 339 5.92 44.33 -0.20
C SER A 339 4.99 44.68 -1.36
N TYR A 340 3.67 44.48 -1.24
CA TYR A 340 2.74 44.76 -2.32
C TYR A 340 2.70 46.24 -2.66
N ASN A 341 3.05 46.59 -3.90
CA ASN A 341 3.20 47.96 -4.40
C ASN A 341 4.04 48.87 -3.48
N GLY A 342 5.03 48.31 -2.80
CA GLY A 342 5.96 49.01 -1.92
C GLY A 342 5.41 49.34 -0.51
N ALA A 343 4.10 49.29 -0.30
CA ALA A 343 3.46 49.67 0.97
C ALA A 343 2.81 48.48 1.71
N GLY A 344 2.67 47.33 1.01
CA GLY A 344 1.93 46.18 1.47
C GLY A 344 0.41 46.31 1.26
N ASN A 345 -0.25 45.15 1.28
CA ASN A 345 -1.71 45.02 1.25
C ASN A 345 -2.15 44.07 2.37
N LYS A 346 -2.49 44.63 3.51
CA LYS A 346 -2.83 43.90 4.73
C LYS A 346 -4.11 43.05 4.53
N ALA A 347 -5.13 43.56 3.85
CA ALA A 347 -6.37 42.83 3.57
C ALA A 347 -6.15 41.60 2.67
N ALA A 348 -5.32 41.74 1.62
CA ALA A 348 -4.97 40.61 0.78
C ALA A 348 -4.09 39.59 1.53
N ALA A 349 -3.22 40.02 2.43
CA ALA A 349 -2.35 39.19 3.24
C ALA A 349 -3.11 38.31 4.24
N GLU A 350 -4.17 38.84 4.85
CA GLU A 350 -4.94 38.18 5.91
C GLU A 350 -5.37 36.75 5.51
N LYS A 351 -5.98 36.63 4.32
CA LYS A 351 -6.43 35.31 3.78
C LYS A 351 -5.30 34.26 3.76
N TRP A 352 -4.13 34.66 3.31
CA TRP A 352 -3.00 33.75 3.14
C TRP A 352 -2.30 33.46 4.47
N LEU A 353 -2.14 34.46 5.30
CA LEU A 353 -1.57 34.29 6.64
C LEU A 353 -2.46 33.45 7.55
N LYS A 354 -3.78 33.55 7.42
CA LYS A 354 -4.73 32.68 8.13
C LYS A 354 -4.52 31.21 7.77
N ILE A 355 -4.39 30.86 6.47
CA ILE A 355 -4.12 29.50 6.02
C ILE A 355 -2.82 28.97 6.61
N ALA A 356 -1.77 29.79 6.64
CA ALA A 356 -0.48 29.41 7.21
C ALA A 356 -0.55 29.28 8.74
N GLY A 357 -1.24 30.20 9.42
CA GLY A 357 -1.40 30.23 10.87
C GLY A 357 -2.21 29.06 11.46
N GLU A 358 -3.12 28.50 10.66
CA GLU A 358 -3.88 27.28 10.99
C GLU A 358 -3.08 25.99 10.68
N GLY A 359 -1.90 26.12 10.09
CA GLY A 359 -1.03 25.01 9.72
C GLY A 359 -0.42 24.27 10.90
N LYS A 360 0.20 23.11 10.61
CA LYS A 360 0.94 22.32 11.59
C LYS A 360 2.44 22.35 11.28
N PRO A 361 3.31 22.39 12.32
CA PRO A 361 4.76 22.39 12.13
C PRO A 361 5.22 21.23 11.23
N SER A 362 6.12 21.54 10.29
CA SER A 362 6.65 20.59 9.33
C SER A 362 8.05 21.03 8.85
N LYS A 363 8.70 20.17 8.02
CA LYS A 363 9.95 20.57 7.35
C LYS A 363 9.78 21.73 6.35
N LYS A 364 8.54 22.03 5.97
CA LYS A 364 8.19 23.06 4.96
C LYS A 364 7.71 24.36 5.58
N LEU A 365 7.16 24.30 6.78
CA LEU A 365 6.68 25.46 7.55
C LEU A 365 7.01 25.21 9.02
N GLN A 366 7.91 26.01 9.59
CA GLN A 366 8.39 25.85 10.95
C GLN A 366 7.38 26.41 11.97
N LYS A 367 7.52 25.99 13.24
CA LYS A 367 6.65 26.48 14.31
C LYS A 367 6.73 28.01 14.49
N SER A 368 7.93 28.58 14.34
CA SER A 368 8.16 30.03 14.40
C SER A 368 7.42 30.78 13.29
N GLU A 369 7.45 30.24 12.06
CA GLU A 369 6.74 30.82 10.90
C GLU A 369 5.21 30.77 11.08
N ILE A 370 4.68 29.69 11.67
CA ILE A 370 3.25 29.58 12.00
C ILE A 370 2.83 30.64 13.02
N ILE A 371 3.61 30.80 14.10
CA ILE A 371 3.33 31.81 15.13
C ILE A 371 3.42 33.21 14.53
N ARG A 372 4.41 33.46 13.67
CA ARG A 372 4.53 34.72 12.93
C ARG A 372 3.31 34.98 12.04
N ALA A 373 2.87 33.96 11.28
CA ALA A 373 1.67 34.09 10.44
C ALA A 373 0.42 34.42 11.27
N GLN A 374 0.25 33.80 12.44
CA GLN A 374 -0.86 34.13 13.36
C GLN A 374 -0.83 35.57 13.84
N LYS A 375 0.35 36.05 14.26
CA LYS A 375 0.53 37.43 14.72
C LYS A 375 0.30 38.45 13.59
N LEU A 376 0.88 38.22 12.42
CA LEU A 376 0.69 39.08 11.25
C LEU A 376 -0.76 39.02 10.73
N CYS A 377 -1.44 37.88 10.79
CA CYS A 377 -2.86 37.76 10.46
C CYS A 377 -3.72 38.62 11.40
N LYS A 378 -3.39 38.62 12.71
CA LYS A 378 -4.07 39.48 13.70
C LYS A 378 -3.89 40.97 13.37
N ILE A 379 -2.66 41.39 13.04
CA ILE A 379 -2.38 42.75 12.63
C ILE A 379 -3.09 43.11 11.31
N ALA A 380 -3.09 42.22 10.34
CA ALA A 380 -3.79 42.45 9.07
C ALA A 380 -5.29 42.68 9.27
N ALA A 381 -5.91 41.94 10.20
CA ALA A 381 -7.31 42.11 10.55
C ALA A 381 -7.63 43.46 11.25
N TYR A 382 -6.62 44.14 11.77
CA TYR A 382 -6.81 45.46 12.40
C TYR A 382 -6.92 46.62 11.40
N TYR A 383 -6.46 46.42 10.17
CA TYR A 383 -6.29 47.54 9.22
C TYR A 383 -7.58 48.28 8.91
N GLU A 384 -8.73 47.59 8.79
CA GLU A 384 -10.04 48.26 8.57
C GLU A 384 -10.63 48.84 9.86
N PRO A 385 -10.71 48.11 11.01
CA PRO A 385 -11.37 48.58 12.21
C PRO A 385 -10.49 49.47 13.12
N LEU A 386 -9.19 49.66 12.79
CA LEU A 386 -8.26 50.40 13.63
C LEU A 386 -8.70 51.85 13.84
N GLY A 387 -8.94 52.20 15.09
CA GLY A 387 -9.39 53.55 15.47
C GLY A 387 -10.85 53.86 15.15
N MET A 388 -11.64 52.90 14.64
CA MET A 388 -13.08 53.08 14.44
C MET A 388 -13.85 52.94 15.75
N TYR A 389 -14.88 53.74 15.94
CA TYR A 389 -15.78 53.68 17.09
C TYR A 389 -17.02 52.86 16.75
N HIS A 390 -17.43 51.97 17.64
CA HIS A 390 -18.73 51.33 17.57
C HIS A 390 -19.84 52.28 18.01
N GLN A 391 -21.10 52.04 17.61
CA GLN A 391 -22.27 52.84 17.99
C GLN A 391 -22.47 53.06 19.52
N GLY A 392 -21.71 52.32 20.38
CA GLY A 392 -21.71 52.46 21.83
C GLY A 392 -20.58 53.31 22.42
N GLY A 393 -19.72 53.91 21.59
CA GLY A 393 -18.62 54.75 22.06
C GLY A 393 -17.30 54.05 22.36
N ASP A 394 -17.27 52.71 22.32
CA ASP A 394 -16.03 51.93 22.51
C ASP A 394 -15.26 51.82 21.19
N VAL A 395 -13.93 51.97 21.26
CA VAL A 395 -13.03 51.81 20.11
C VAL A 395 -12.92 50.31 19.82
N SER A 396 -13.18 49.90 18.58
CA SER A 396 -13.15 48.53 18.14
C SER A 396 -11.78 47.87 18.39
N ILE A 397 -10.68 48.56 18.05
CA ILE A 397 -9.30 48.17 18.30
C ILE A 397 -8.51 49.43 18.61
N SER A 398 -7.85 49.46 19.78
CA SER A 398 -7.07 50.62 20.20
C SER A 398 -5.68 50.60 19.54
N TYR A 399 -5.14 51.82 19.27
CA TYR A 399 -3.74 51.94 18.84
C TYR A 399 -2.75 51.42 19.90
N LYS A 400 -3.12 51.31 21.18
CA LYS A 400 -2.33 50.71 22.22
C LYS A 400 -2.20 49.17 22.03
N ASP A 401 -3.30 48.48 21.69
CA ASP A 401 -3.27 47.06 21.40
C ASP A 401 -2.47 46.79 20.11
N TYR A 402 -2.64 47.64 19.09
CA TYR A 402 -1.86 47.54 17.86
C TYR A 402 -0.35 47.70 18.11
N TRP A 403 0.05 48.70 18.92
CA TRP A 403 1.44 48.88 19.36
C TRP A 403 2.00 47.63 20.05
N LYS A 404 1.25 47.08 20.98
CA LYS A 404 1.61 45.84 21.69
C LYS A 404 1.86 44.70 20.73
N ASP A 405 0.94 44.45 19.79
CA ASP A 405 1.07 43.34 18.83
C ASP A 405 2.25 43.56 17.86
N LEU A 406 2.53 44.79 17.42
CA LEU A 406 3.71 45.12 16.61
C LEU A 406 5.02 44.83 17.35
N THR A 407 5.14 45.27 18.60
CA THR A 407 6.34 45.07 19.43
C THR A 407 6.52 43.59 19.81
N GLU A 408 5.42 42.86 20.01
CA GLU A 408 5.48 41.40 20.25
C GLU A 408 5.99 40.63 19.04
N ILE A 409 5.69 41.05 17.80
CA ILE A 409 6.25 40.41 16.60
C ILE A 409 7.75 40.60 16.55
N VAL A 410 8.22 41.83 16.69
CA VAL A 410 9.65 42.15 16.71
C VAL A 410 10.39 41.33 17.78
N SER A 411 9.84 41.25 19.01
CA SER A 411 10.41 40.46 20.11
C SER A 411 10.42 38.97 19.82
N HIS A 412 9.41 38.46 19.15
CA HIS A 412 9.32 37.04 18.77
C HIS A 412 10.37 36.72 17.71
N GLU A 413 10.50 37.54 16.67
CA GLU A 413 11.43 37.32 15.57
C GLU A 413 12.88 37.41 16.05
N LYS A 414 13.22 38.36 16.89
CA LYS A 414 14.53 38.46 17.54
C LYS A 414 14.95 37.21 18.28
N LYS A 415 14.00 36.48 18.89
CA LYS A 415 14.25 35.25 19.65
C LYS A 415 14.26 33.97 18.81
N THR A 416 13.53 33.95 17.71
CA THR A 416 13.20 32.67 17.02
C THR A 416 13.67 32.61 15.57
N MET A 417 13.87 33.75 14.90
CA MET A 417 14.25 33.78 13.50
C MET A 417 15.77 33.84 13.35
N GLN A 418 16.28 32.97 12.49
CA GLN A 418 17.70 32.92 12.15
C GLN A 418 18.07 33.75 10.92
N GLN A 419 17.07 34.28 10.19
CA GLN A 419 17.27 35.02 8.96
C GLN A 419 17.13 36.52 9.19
N SER A 420 18.14 37.28 8.80
CA SER A 420 18.17 38.77 8.88
C SER A 420 17.00 39.41 8.16
N LYS A 421 16.58 38.88 7.01
CA LYS A 421 15.47 39.42 6.21
C LYS A 421 14.15 39.59 6.97
N ASP A 422 13.80 38.59 7.79
CA ASP A 422 12.53 38.58 8.50
C ASP A 422 12.47 39.66 9.56
N LEU A 423 13.57 39.84 10.26
CA LEU A 423 13.73 40.89 11.25
C LEU A 423 13.74 42.31 10.61
N LEU A 424 14.42 42.44 9.46
CA LEU A 424 14.40 43.70 8.70
C LEU A 424 13.00 44.10 8.25
N PHE A 425 12.16 43.17 7.81
CA PHE A 425 10.78 43.43 7.47
C PHE A 425 9.97 43.94 8.67
N SER A 426 10.14 43.33 9.84
CA SER A 426 9.41 43.72 11.05
C SER A 426 9.90 45.06 11.60
N TYR A 427 11.18 45.38 11.50
CA TYR A 427 11.72 46.69 11.80
C TYR A 427 11.17 47.76 10.85
N ASN A 428 11.11 47.47 9.55
CA ASN A 428 10.54 48.38 8.58
C ASN A 428 9.07 48.73 8.89
N GLU A 429 8.26 47.70 9.21
CA GLU A 429 6.86 47.94 9.61
C GLU A 429 6.76 48.77 10.88
N LEU A 430 7.51 48.42 11.93
CA LEU A 430 7.45 49.16 13.20
C LEU A 430 7.95 50.59 13.06
N LEU A 431 9.06 50.83 12.34
CA LEU A 431 9.56 52.20 12.08
C LEU A 431 8.57 52.99 11.26
N SER A 432 8.00 52.43 10.20
CA SER A 432 6.99 53.06 9.36
C SER A 432 5.75 53.45 10.20
N GLN A 433 5.30 52.59 11.10
CA GLN A 433 4.18 52.88 11.98
C GLN A 433 4.51 53.97 13.03
N ILE A 434 5.74 53.97 13.56
CA ILE A 434 6.19 55.08 14.45
C ILE A 434 6.18 56.40 13.67
N ILE A 435 6.73 56.45 12.46
CA ILE A 435 6.80 57.66 11.66
C ILE A 435 5.41 58.18 11.35
N THR A 436 4.47 57.31 10.99
CA THR A 436 3.14 57.72 10.52
C THR A 436 2.09 57.86 11.61
N SER A 437 2.24 57.19 12.75
CA SER A 437 1.20 57.01 13.75
C SER A 437 1.63 57.32 15.20
N ALA A 438 2.83 57.88 15.43
CA ALA A 438 3.33 58.18 16.78
C ALA A 438 2.33 58.99 17.61
N PHE A 439 1.69 59.99 17.04
CA PHE A 439 0.66 60.78 17.70
C PHE A 439 -0.55 59.95 18.16
N ARG A 440 -1.02 59.04 17.31
CA ARG A 440 -2.15 58.15 17.64
C ARG A 440 -1.78 57.11 18.71
N PHE A 441 -0.52 56.65 18.72
CA PHE A 441 -0.02 55.81 19.79
C PHE A 441 0.05 56.55 21.12
N ALA A 442 0.52 57.81 21.11
CA ALA A 442 0.55 58.68 22.29
C ALA A 442 -0.86 58.96 22.84
N GLU A 443 -1.82 59.29 21.98
CA GLU A 443 -3.22 59.49 22.36
C GLU A 443 -3.84 58.22 22.98
N ALA A 444 -3.46 57.03 22.48
CA ALA A 444 -3.91 55.74 23.02
C ALA A 444 -3.20 55.36 24.32
N GLY A 445 -2.29 56.18 24.84
CA GLY A 445 -1.61 55.98 26.12
C GLY A 445 -0.36 55.11 26.04
N VAL A 446 0.30 55.04 24.87
CA VAL A 446 1.68 54.52 24.75
C VAL A 446 2.63 55.62 25.18
N SER A 447 3.52 55.34 26.14
CA SER A 447 4.40 56.38 26.68
C SER A 447 5.57 56.71 25.75
N LYS A 448 6.06 57.96 25.82
CA LYS A 448 7.27 58.42 25.10
C LYS A 448 8.48 57.52 25.41
N ALA A 449 8.63 57.13 26.67
CA ALA A 449 9.72 56.27 27.11
C ALA A 449 9.67 54.89 26.46
N GLU A 450 8.48 54.32 26.31
CA GLU A 450 8.28 53.00 25.67
C GLU A 450 8.62 53.04 24.18
N MET A 451 8.15 54.09 23.46
CA MET A 451 8.47 54.26 22.03
C MET A 451 9.97 54.48 21.83
N LYS A 452 10.62 55.35 22.63
CA LYS A 452 12.07 55.57 22.59
C LYS A 452 12.87 54.33 22.89
N LYS A 453 12.43 53.53 23.86
CA LYS A 453 13.08 52.27 24.19
C LYS A 453 13.07 51.30 22.99
N GLN A 454 11.92 51.10 22.35
CA GLN A 454 11.82 50.25 21.16
C GLN A 454 12.66 50.77 20.00
N LEU A 455 12.67 52.10 19.77
CA LEU A 455 13.48 52.71 18.72
C LEU A 455 14.98 52.50 18.98
N LYS A 456 15.44 52.67 20.23
CA LYS A 456 16.82 52.46 20.62
C LYS A 456 17.23 50.99 20.46
N GLU A 457 16.37 50.04 20.82
CA GLU A 457 16.62 48.60 20.60
C GLU A 457 16.77 48.24 19.11
N ILE A 458 15.95 48.86 18.24
CA ILE A 458 16.04 48.68 16.78
C ILE A 458 17.35 49.28 16.26
N GLU A 459 17.72 50.46 16.71
CA GLU A 459 18.95 51.15 16.33
C GLU A 459 20.19 50.32 16.67
N GLU A 460 20.30 49.86 17.92
CA GLU A 460 21.41 49.03 18.39
C GLU A 460 21.53 47.75 17.57
N GLU A 461 20.41 47.11 17.24
CA GLU A 461 20.39 45.88 16.45
C GLU A 461 20.77 46.12 14.98
N LEU A 462 20.25 47.19 14.33
CA LEU A 462 20.58 47.54 12.96
C LEU A 462 22.07 47.86 12.78
N TYR A 463 22.70 48.57 13.74
CA TYR A 463 24.13 48.84 13.71
C TYR A 463 24.98 47.59 14.04
N GLY A 464 24.48 46.70 14.87
CA GLY A 464 25.16 45.44 15.22
C GLY A 464 24.95 44.31 14.23
N MET A 465 23.98 44.41 13.33
CA MET A 465 23.56 43.35 12.42
C MET A 465 24.63 43.02 11.39
N LYS A 466 25.02 41.73 11.33
CA LYS A 466 25.93 41.21 10.31
C LYS A 466 25.11 40.41 9.31
N ILE A 467 25.09 40.86 8.06
CA ILE A 467 24.43 40.15 6.98
C ILE A 467 25.40 39.11 6.41
N ASP A 468 24.92 37.87 6.28
CA ASP A 468 25.73 36.78 5.71
C ASP A 468 25.97 37.01 4.20
N LYS A 469 27.21 37.28 3.85
CA LYS A 469 27.64 37.54 2.46
C LYS A 469 27.48 36.31 1.55
N GLY A 470 27.30 35.12 2.08
CA GLY A 470 26.98 33.90 1.34
C GLY A 470 25.49 33.80 0.94
N ASN A 471 24.64 34.64 1.48
CA ASN A 471 23.22 34.69 1.14
C ASN A 471 23.02 35.34 -0.25
N ALA A 472 22.22 34.70 -1.11
CA ALA A 472 21.91 35.21 -2.45
C ALA A 472 21.28 36.61 -2.43
N ASN A 473 20.63 37.01 -1.33
CA ASN A 473 19.94 38.27 -1.16
C ASN A 473 20.74 39.27 -0.29
N ALA A 474 21.98 38.96 0.05
CA ALA A 474 22.80 39.80 0.97
C ALA A 474 22.88 41.28 0.56
N PHE A 475 23.00 41.54 -0.74
CA PHE A 475 23.02 42.91 -1.26
C PHE A 475 21.74 43.68 -0.91
N TYR A 476 20.60 43.08 -1.12
CA TYR A 476 19.29 43.71 -0.88
C TYR A 476 19.00 43.83 0.63
N GLU A 477 19.40 42.86 1.42
CA GLU A 477 19.27 42.93 2.89
C GLU A 477 20.13 44.07 3.46
N GLU A 478 21.34 44.28 2.94
CA GLU A 478 22.23 45.37 3.34
C GLU A 478 21.66 46.75 2.91
N GLU A 479 21.10 46.84 1.71
CA GLU A 479 20.44 48.04 1.24
C GLU A 479 19.22 48.38 2.11
N MET A 480 18.40 47.37 2.45
CA MET A 480 17.26 47.56 3.35
C MET A 480 17.69 48.01 4.75
N ARG A 481 18.75 47.39 5.30
CA ARG A 481 19.34 47.77 6.58
C ARG A 481 19.78 49.24 6.56
N ARG A 482 20.45 49.69 5.50
CA ARG A 482 20.88 51.07 5.33
C ARG A 482 19.68 52.04 5.30
N ASN A 483 18.66 51.76 4.51
CA ASN A 483 17.45 52.56 4.42
C ASN A 483 16.73 52.65 5.78
N LEU A 484 16.71 51.58 6.55
CA LEU A 484 16.15 51.59 7.91
C LEU A 484 16.97 52.48 8.85
N CYS A 485 18.30 52.47 8.76
CA CYS A 485 19.13 53.38 9.54
C CYS A 485 18.89 54.87 9.19
N GLU A 486 18.65 55.18 7.92
CA GLU A 486 18.31 56.52 7.47
C GLU A 486 16.95 56.97 8.03
N ASN A 487 15.95 56.08 8.13
CA ASN A 487 14.61 56.34 8.66
C ASN A 487 14.56 56.50 10.19
N LEU A 488 15.61 56.11 10.92
CA LEU A 488 15.66 56.25 12.40
C LEU A 488 15.51 57.73 12.82
N SER A 489 16.13 58.69 12.10
CA SER A 489 16.02 60.13 12.37
C SER A 489 14.58 60.62 12.26
N ALA A 490 13.86 60.21 11.22
CA ALA A 490 12.45 60.56 11.02
C ALA A 490 11.57 59.95 12.13
N ALA A 491 11.84 58.73 12.56
CA ALA A 491 11.12 58.10 13.66
C ALA A 491 11.34 58.81 15.02
N HIS A 492 12.59 59.20 15.28
CA HIS A 492 12.88 60.04 16.47
C HIS A 492 12.13 61.35 16.45
N HIS A 493 12.15 62.06 15.32
CA HIS A 493 11.43 63.32 15.15
C HIS A 493 9.91 63.16 15.35
N SER A 494 9.33 62.09 14.80
CA SER A 494 7.89 61.79 14.93
C SER A 494 7.50 61.50 16.41
N ILE A 495 8.36 60.80 17.16
CA ILE A 495 8.13 60.59 18.60
C ILE A 495 8.20 61.94 19.36
N GLU A 496 9.21 62.76 19.09
CA GLU A 496 9.32 64.09 19.76
C GLU A 496 8.11 64.95 19.44
N ALA A 497 7.69 65.05 18.19
CA ALA A 497 6.53 65.80 17.77
C ALA A 497 5.22 65.29 18.40
N ALA A 498 5.07 63.97 18.59
CA ALA A 498 3.87 63.37 19.17
C ALA A 498 3.63 63.75 20.65
N PHE A 499 4.70 64.04 21.38
CA PHE A 499 4.58 64.38 22.81
C PHE A 499 4.82 65.90 23.13
N GLY A 500 5.05 66.68 22.09
CA GLY A 500 5.37 68.10 22.23
C GLY A 500 6.72 68.38 22.92
N ASP A 501 7.48 69.37 22.52
CA ASP A 501 8.53 69.95 23.38
C ASP A 501 7.86 70.66 24.58
N GLY A 502 8.08 70.09 25.77
CA GLY A 502 7.69 70.79 26.99
C GLY A 502 8.54 72.08 27.16
N GLY A 503 8.12 73.20 26.57
CA GLY A 503 8.81 74.45 26.68
C GLY A 503 7.96 75.58 26.15
N GLU A 504 7.41 76.34 27.11
CA GLU A 504 6.93 77.70 27.00
C GLU A 504 5.61 77.96 26.23
N GLU A 505 4.58 78.29 27.05
CA GLU A 505 3.42 79.07 26.66
C GLU A 505 3.87 80.34 25.94
N ASN A 506 3.47 80.48 24.68
CA ASN A 506 3.30 81.84 24.10
C ASN A 506 2.03 81.86 23.24
N GLU A 507 1.02 82.54 23.76
CA GLU A 507 -0.19 82.88 23.05
C GLU A 507 0.15 83.65 21.78
N GLY A 508 -0.36 83.23 20.65
CA GLY A 508 -0.22 83.95 19.42
C GLY A 508 -0.78 83.27 18.19
N ASN A 509 -2.05 83.23 18.09
CA ASN A 509 -2.89 83.37 16.90
C ASN A 509 -2.19 83.22 15.53
N THR A 510 -2.45 82.11 14.80
CA THR A 510 -2.79 82.22 13.37
C THR A 510 -3.41 80.88 12.86
N LYS A 511 -4.68 80.99 12.50
CA LYS A 511 -5.35 80.05 11.62
C LYS A 511 -4.69 80.07 10.24
N SER A 512 -4.16 78.95 9.77
CA SER A 512 -4.01 78.79 8.34
C SER A 512 -4.44 77.36 7.96
N ASN A 513 -5.49 77.36 7.16
CA ASN A 513 -6.02 76.19 6.46
C ASN A 513 -4.95 75.55 5.58
N LEU A 514 -4.71 74.25 5.75
CA LEU A 514 -4.10 73.45 4.72
C LEU A 514 -4.99 72.21 4.53
N SER A 515 -5.81 72.29 3.51
CA SER A 515 -6.50 71.21 2.88
C SER A 515 -5.46 70.37 2.09
N ILE A 516 -5.19 69.17 2.52
CA ILE A 516 -4.46 68.19 1.70
C ILE A 516 -5.48 67.15 1.22
N SER A 517 -5.77 67.24 -0.07
CA SER A 517 -6.49 66.23 -0.84
C SER A 517 -5.64 64.96 -0.93
N MET A 518 -6.24 63.81 -0.57
CA MET A 518 -5.71 62.48 -0.91
C MET A 518 -6.05 62.14 -2.36
N PRO A 519 -5.18 61.38 -3.05
CA PRO A 519 -5.63 60.41 -4.06
C PRO A 519 -5.89 59.04 -3.47
#